data_176dd8648b17a728a106ebba69e9f492
#
_entry.id   176dd8648b17a728a106ebba69e9f492
#
_cell.length_a   1.000
_cell.length_b   1.000
_cell.length_c   1.000
_cell.angle_alpha   90.00
_cell.angle_beta   90.00
_cell.angle_gamma   90.00
#
_symmetry.space_group_name_H-M   'P 1'
#
loop_
_entity.id
_entity.type
_entity.pdbx_description
1 polymer ?
#
loop_
_entity_poly.entity_id
_entity_poly.type
_entity_poly.pdbx_seq_one_letter_code
_entity_poly.pdbx_strand_id
1 'polypeptide(L)'
;MSEKRVVMVVDMQNGVFETPRHQREKCVSLINQLTQAADTVIFIQHTEAGGLEEGSEGFALLPELHQPAGALYVTKTACDAFYNTGLEALLREQGIREFVICGCATDYCVDATIKNGVSRGYHITVAEDAHTTANRPAAD
;
A
#
# COMPACT_ATOMS: atom_id res chain seq x y z
N MET A 1 -9.23 -25.66 -6.13
CA MET A 1 -9.51 -24.59 -5.19
C MET A 1 -8.77 -23.33 -5.59
N SER A 2 -9.49 -22.28 -5.84
CA SER A 2 -8.86 -21.04 -6.28
C SER A 2 -8.22 -20.33 -5.08
N GLU A 3 -7.03 -19.82 -5.30
CA GLU A 3 -6.36 -19.01 -4.31
C GLU A 3 -7.00 -17.63 -4.26
N LYS A 4 -6.99 -17.02 -3.08
CA LYS A 4 -7.51 -15.67 -2.93
C LYS A 4 -6.60 -14.69 -3.65
N ARG A 5 -7.20 -13.73 -4.33
CA ARG A 5 -6.48 -12.61 -4.89
C ARG A 5 -6.39 -11.53 -3.82
N VAL A 6 -5.18 -11.26 -3.36
CA VAL A 6 -4.94 -10.29 -2.30
C VAL A 6 -4.14 -9.13 -2.86
N VAL A 7 -4.65 -7.93 -2.64
CA VAL A 7 -3.98 -6.70 -3.07
C VAL A 7 -3.68 -5.86 -1.83
N MET A 8 -2.42 -5.46 -1.70
CA MET A 8 -1.97 -4.58 -0.62
C MET A 8 -1.65 -3.22 -1.22
N VAL A 9 -2.35 -2.19 -0.74
CA VAL A 9 -2.22 -0.81 -1.21
C VAL A 9 -1.48 -0.01 -0.14
N VAL A 10 -0.33 0.56 -0.52
CA VAL A 10 0.56 1.22 0.44
C VAL A 10 0.52 2.74 0.30
N ASP A 11 0.19 3.41 1.40
CA ASP A 11 0.34 4.87 1.57
C ASP A 11 -0.33 5.76 0.50
N MET A 12 -1.47 5.34 -0.01
CA MET A 12 -2.24 6.15 -0.95
C MET A 12 -3.12 7.15 -0.20
N GLN A 13 -2.48 8.08 0.48
CA GLN A 13 -3.08 9.02 1.42
C GLN A 13 -2.98 10.47 0.93
N ASN A 14 -3.93 11.31 1.35
CA ASN A 14 -3.95 12.73 0.95
C ASN A 14 -2.64 13.44 1.28
N GLY A 15 -2.14 13.27 2.50
CA GLY A 15 -0.90 13.95 2.92
C GLY A 15 0.32 13.50 2.15
N VAL A 16 0.34 12.24 1.71
CA VAL A 16 1.44 11.71 0.89
C VAL A 16 1.44 12.35 -0.49
N PHE A 17 0.26 12.68 -1.01
CA PHE A 17 0.10 13.27 -2.35
C PHE A 17 0.09 14.79 -2.36
N GLU A 18 0.36 15.44 -1.22
CA GLU A 18 0.63 16.88 -1.20
C GLU A 18 1.89 17.20 -1.98
N THR A 19 2.87 16.29 -1.99
CA THR A 19 4.00 16.33 -2.91
C THR A 19 3.56 15.67 -4.20
N PRO A 20 3.70 16.31 -5.36
CA PRO A 20 3.30 15.70 -6.62
C PRO A 20 3.98 14.36 -6.86
N ARG A 21 3.21 13.37 -7.27
CA ARG A 21 3.69 12.01 -7.54
C ARG A 21 3.57 11.71 -9.02
N HIS A 22 4.49 10.92 -9.52
CA HIS A 22 4.56 10.57 -10.94
C HIS A 22 3.32 9.78 -11.38
N GLN A 23 2.65 10.25 -12.42
CA GLN A 23 1.49 9.58 -13.03
C GLN A 23 0.39 9.19 -12.02
N ARG A 24 0.07 10.11 -11.12
CA ARG A 24 -0.91 9.86 -10.07
C ARG A 24 -2.23 9.27 -10.59
N GLU A 25 -2.83 9.88 -11.60
CA GLU A 25 -4.14 9.46 -12.11
C GLU A 25 -4.08 8.04 -12.68
N LYS A 26 -3.04 7.73 -13.44
CA LYS A 26 -2.84 6.40 -13.99
C LYS A 26 -2.65 5.38 -12.89
N CYS A 27 -1.85 5.71 -11.88
CA CYS A 27 -1.61 4.83 -10.75
C CYS A 27 -2.91 4.54 -9.99
N VAL A 28 -3.69 5.57 -9.66
CA VAL A 28 -4.97 5.40 -8.96
C VAL A 28 -5.93 4.53 -9.77
N SER A 29 -6.01 4.78 -11.07
CA SER A 29 -6.90 4.00 -11.95
C SER A 29 -6.53 2.52 -11.94
N LEU A 30 -5.23 2.21 -12.04
CA LEU A 30 -4.77 0.82 -12.04
C LEU A 30 -4.98 0.15 -10.69
N ILE A 31 -4.74 0.88 -9.58
CA ILE A 31 -5.01 0.36 -8.25
C ILE A 31 -6.50 0.04 -8.11
N ASN A 32 -7.38 0.90 -8.59
CA ASN A 32 -8.81 0.67 -8.52
C ASN A 32 -9.23 -0.57 -9.31
N GLN A 33 -8.61 -0.81 -10.47
CA GLN A 33 -8.86 -2.03 -11.23
C GLN A 33 -8.44 -3.27 -10.45
N LEU A 34 -7.28 -3.20 -9.79
CA LEU A 34 -6.79 -4.32 -8.98
C LEU A 34 -7.70 -4.59 -7.78
N THR A 35 -8.11 -3.54 -7.06
CA THR A 35 -8.92 -3.73 -5.86
C THR A 35 -10.33 -4.20 -6.19
N GLN A 36 -10.87 -3.80 -7.33
CA GLN A 36 -12.18 -4.28 -7.76
C GLN A 36 -12.16 -5.76 -8.12
N ALA A 37 -11.02 -6.27 -8.57
CA ALA A 37 -10.88 -7.67 -8.95
C ALA A 37 -10.37 -8.56 -7.81
N ALA A 38 -10.02 -7.97 -6.67
CA ALA A 38 -9.42 -8.71 -5.55
C ALA A 38 -10.48 -9.35 -4.65
N ASP A 39 -10.13 -10.46 -4.03
CA ASP A 39 -10.95 -11.08 -3.00
C ASP A 39 -10.74 -10.41 -1.65
N THR A 40 -9.51 -9.97 -1.39
CA THR A 40 -9.14 -9.28 -0.15
C THR A 40 -8.25 -8.09 -0.49
N VAL A 41 -8.55 -6.94 0.10
CA VAL A 41 -7.75 -5.73 -0.06
C VAL A 41 -7.28 -5.28 1.31
N ILE A 42 -5.99 -4.98 1.40
CA ILE A 42 -5.38 -4.47 2.63
C ILE A 42 -4.82 -3.08 2.32
N PHE A 43 -5.33 -2.07 3.01
CA PHE A 43 -4.80 -0.71 2.89
C PHE A 43 -3.81 -0.46 4.00
N ILE A 44 -2.60 -0.09 3.64
CA ILE A 44 -1.56 0.30 4.59
C ILE A 44 -1.52 1.83 4.62
N GLN A 45 -1.61 2.40 5.81
CA GLN A 45 -1.56 3.85 6.00
C GLN A 45 -0.42 4.19 6.95
N HIS A 46 0.33 5.21 6.58
CA HIS A 46 1.45 5.70 7.39
C HIS A 46 0.95 6.82 8.29
N THR A 47 1.41 6.83 9.54
CA THR A 47 1.11 7.93 10.46
C THR A 47 2.40 8.53 10.98
N GLU A 48 2.43 9.85 11.05
CA GLU A 48 3.52 10.60 11.68
C GLU A 48 3.06 12.02 11.96
N ALA A 49 3.77 12.72 12.83
CA ALA A 49 3.49 14.11 13.12
C ALA A 49 3.78 14.99 11.89
N GLY A 50 3.03 16.07 11.74
CA GLY A 50 3.29 17.03 10.67
C GLY A 50 2.45 16.83 9.42
N GLY A 51 1.25 16.25 9.55
CA GLY A 51 0.31 16.16 8.43
C GLY A 51 -0.28 14.79 8.16
N LEU A 52 0.23 13.75 8.81
CA LEU A 52 -0.25 12.38 8.66
C LEU A 52 -0.73 11.77 9.98
N GLU A 53 -1.18 12.61 10.90
CA GLU A 53 -1.71 12.11 12.18
C GLU A 53 -2.99 11.30 11.94
N GLU A 54 -3.15 10.21 12.66
CA GLU A 54 -4.36 9.40 12.58
C GLU A 54 -5.61 10.27 12.80
N GLY A 55 -6.62 10.06 11.97
CA GLY A 55 -7.87 10.82 12.04
C GLY A 55 -7.82 12.15 11.33
N SER A 56 -6.67 12.56 10.81
CA SER A 56 -6.54 13.81 10.07
C SER A 56 -6.90 13.60 8.59
N GLU A 57 -7.17 14.70 7.89
CA GLU A 57 -7.44 14.66 6.46
C GLU A 57 -6.23 14.13 5.67
N GLY A 58 -5.01 14.50 6.12
CA GLY A 58 -3.78 14.01 5.47
C GLY A 58 -3.59 12.50 5.59
N PHE A 59 -4.01 11.92 6.70
CA PHE A 59 -3.95 10.48 6.92
C PHE A 59 -4.96 9.71 6.07
N ALA A 60 -6.09 10.31 5.75
CA ALA A 60 -7.15 9.62 5.00
C ALA A 60 -6.68 9.20 3.61
N LEU A 61 -7.23 8.10 3.13
CA LEU A 61 -6.96 7.62 1.78
C LEU A 61 -7.49 8.61 0.76
N LEU A 62 -6.84 8.65 -0.41
CA LEU A 62 -7.30 9.50 -1.51
C LEU A 62 -8.78 9.21 -1.81
N PRO A 63 -9.62 10.25 -1.97
CA PRO A 63 -11.05 10.03 -2.22
C PRO A 63 -11.33 9.28 -3.53
N GLU A 64 -10.42 9.32 -4.48
CA GLU A 64 -10.56 8.60 -5.75
C GLU A 64 -10.38 7.10 -5.63
N LEU A 65 -9.82 6.61 -4.51
CA LEU A 65 -9.57 5.18 -4.33
C LEU A 65 -10.86 4.43 -4.02
N HIS A 66 -11.02 3.30 -4.70
CA HIS A 66 -12.10 2.37 -4.39
C HIS A 66 -11.73 1.61 -3.10
N GLN A 67 -12.61 1.67 -2.13
CA GLN A 67 -12.44 0.94 -0.87
C GLN A 67 -13.55 -0.10 -0.78
N PRO A 68 -13.26 -1.36 -1.14
CA PRO A 68 -14.29 -2.39 -1.12
C PRO A 68 -14.78 -2.68 0.29
N ALA A 69 -16.04 -3.12 0.38
CA ALA A 69 -16.60 -3.56 1.66
C ALA A 69 -15.76 -4.72 2.19
N GLY A 70 -15.45 -4.70 3.47
CA GLY A 70 -14.61 -5.75 4.07
C GLY A 70 -13.12 -5.55 3.89
N ALA A 71 -12.68 -4.41 3.33
CA ALA A 71 -11.27 -4.11 3.24
C ALA A 71 -10.64 -4.05 4.64
N LEU A 72 -9.37 -4.43 4.71
CA LEU A 72 -8.62 -4.44 5.97
C LEU A 72 -7.65 -3.25 5.97
N TYR A 73 -7.36 -2.75 7.16
CA TYR A 73 -6.53 -1.55 7.32
C TYR A 73 -5.44 -1.79 8.34
N VAL A 74 -4.22 -1.38 8.01
CA VAL A 74 -3.07 -1.47 8.92
C VAL A 74 -2.37 -0.12 8.95
N THR A 75 -2.10 0.40 10.14
CA THR A 75 -1.39 1.65 10.32
C THR A 75 0.05 1.37 10.71
N LYS A 76 0.98 2.07 10.06
CA LYS A 76 2.42 1.89 10.33
C LYS A 76 3.07 3.24 10.65
N THR A 77 4.26 3.16 11.27
CA THR A 77 5.05 4.33 11.63
C THR A 77 6.44 4.36 10.99
N ALA A 78 6.75 3.34 10.20
CA ALA A 78 8.04 3.22 9.49
C ALA A 78 7.78 2.90 8.02
N CYS A 79 8.81 2.94 7.20
CA CYS A 79 8.68 2.60 5.78
C CYS A 79 8.18 1.18 5.58
N ASP A 80 8.73 0.24 6.33
CA ASP A 80 8.36 -1.16 6.25
C ASP A 80 7.02 -1.41 6.96
N ALA A 81 6.03 -1.90 6.22
CA ALA A 81 4.71 -2.17 6.78
C ALA A 81 4.69 -3.32 7.78
N PHE A 82 5.71 -4.17 7.79
CA PHE A 82 5.83 -5.26 8.77
C PHE A 82 6.42 -4.81 10.09
N TYR A 83 7.07 -3.66 10.11
CA TYR A 83 7.77 -3.22 11.31
C TYR A 83 6.81 -2.72 12.38
N ASN A 84 6.81 -3.40 13.52
CA ASN A 84 6.02 -3.00 14.70
C ASN A 84 4.53 -2.76 14.38
N THR A 85 3.96 -3.63 13.54
CA THR A 85 2.54 -3.58 13.17
C THR A 85 1.90 -4.96 13.33
N GLY A 86 0.58 -5.02 13.23
CA GLY A 86 -0.14 -6.29 13.22
C GLY A 86 -0.24 -6.94 11.85
N LEU A 87 0.51 -6.47 10.85
CA LEU A 87 0.37 -6.96 9.49
C LEU A 87 0.63 -8.46 9.36
N GLU A 88 1.74 -8.94 9.93
CA GLU A 88 2.06 -10.36 9.80
C GLU A 88 1.03 -11.24 10.49
N ALA A 89 0.55 -10.84 11.68
CA ALA A 89 -0.51 -11.56 12.36
C ALA A 89 -1.79 -11.60 11.51
N LEU A 90 -2.12 -10.48 10.87
CA LEU A 90 -3.27 -10.39 9.99
C LEU A 90 -3.15 -11.33 8.80
N LEU A 91 -1.99 -11.34 8.14
CA LEU A 91 -1.76 -12.21 6.99
C LEU A 91 -1.86 -13.69 7.38
N ARG A 92 -1.27 -14.07 8.51
CA ARG A 92 -1.35 -15.45 9.01
C ARG A 92 -2.78 -15.84 9.36
N GLU A 93 -3.51 -14.96 10.02
CA GLU A 93 -4.89 -15.20 10.42
C GLU A 93 -5.79 -15.41 9.21
N GLN A 94 -5.53 -14.68 8.12
CA GLN A 94 -6.29 -14.80 6.88
C GLN A 94 -5.78 -15.92 5.97
N GLY A 95 -4.70 -16.60 6.35
CA GLY A 95 -4.11 -17.66 5.52
C GLY A 95 -3.44 -17.14 4.26
N ILE A 96 -3.01 -15.89 4.26
CA ILE A 96 -2.41 -15.25 3.09
C ILE A 96 -0.92 -15.52 3.05
N ARG A 97 -0.45 -16.07 1.92
CA ARG A 97 0.96 -16.35 1.67
C ARG A 97 1.52 -15.56 0.50
N GLU A 98 0.65 -15.05 -0.35
CA GLU A 98 1.05 -14.26 -1.51
C GLU A 98 0.11 -13.10 -1.70
N PHE A 99 0.63 -12.00 -2.23
CA PHE A 99 -0.18 -10.83 -2.52
C PHE A 99 0.48 -9.96 -3.58
N VAL A 100 -0.34 -9.10 -4.18
CA VAL A 100 0.12 -8.08 -5.11
C VAL A 100 0.26 -6.80 -4.31
N ILE A 101 1.39 -6.10 -4.46
CA ILE A 101 1.64 -4.83 -3.79
C ILE A 101 1.61 -3.68 -4.79
N CYS A 102 1.04 -2.57 -4.37
CA CYS A 102 0.97 -1.35 -5.16
C CYS A 102 0.99 -0.15 -4.23
N GLY A 103 1.09 1.05 -4.77
CA GLY A 103 1.00 2.27 -3.98
C GLY A 103 2.26 3.12 -4.02
N CYS A 104 2.53 3.81 -2.91
CA CYS A 104 3.58 4.82 -2.77
C CYS A 104 4.44 4.59 -1.52
N ALA A 105 5.69 4.89 -1.48
CA ALA A 105 6.52 5.30 -2.60
C ALA A 105 7.32 4.09 -3.10
N THR A 106 7.53 4.03 -4.40
CA THR A 106 8.19 2.89 -5.04
C THR A 106 9.54 2.56 -4.41
N ASP A 107 10.36 3.58 -4.17
CA ASP A 107 11.73 3.42 -3.69
C ASP A 107 11.87 3.50 -2.15
N TYR A 108 10.75 3.60 -1.43
CA TYR A 108 10.77 3.67 0.05
C TYR A 108 9.82 2.64 0.66
N CYS A 109 8.58 3.03 0.91
CA CYS A 109 7.63 2.19 1.65
C CYS A 109 7.29 0.90 0.91
N VAL A 110 7.13 0.97 -0.41
CA VAL A 110 6.86 -0.22 -1.22
C VAL A 110 8.08 -1.13 -1.20
N ASP A 111 9.26 -0.58 -1.50
CA ASP A 111 10.50 -1.37 -1.54
C ASP A 111 10.83 -2.02 -0.20
N ALA A 112 10.74 -1.27 0.89
CA ALA A 112 11.03 -1.79 2.23
C ALA A 112 10.08 -2.93 2.59
N THR A 113 8.80 -2.78 2.29
CA THR A 113 7.80 -3.80 2.58
C THR A 113 8.03 -5.06 1.74
N ILE A 114 8.40 -4.91 0.48
CA ILE A 114 8.72 -6.05 -0.39
C ILE A 114 9.91 -6.82 0.18
N LYS A 115 11.00 -6.13 0.50
CA LYS A 115 12.21 -6.78 0.99
C LYS A 115 11.95 -7.57 2.27
N ASN A 116 11.27 -6.96 3.22
CA ASN A 116 10.98 -7.64 4.47
C ASN A 116 9.96 -8.78 4.28
N GLY A 117 8.94 -8.55 3.45
CA GLY A 117 7.95 -9.59 3.17
C GLY A 117 8.56 -10.83 2.52
N VAL A 118 9.45 -10.63 1.54
CA VAL A 118 10.14 -11.74 0.91
C VAL A 118 11.03 -12.48 1.92
N SER A 119 11.72 -11.74 2.79
CA SER A 119 12.54 -12.34 3.85
C SER A 119 11.72 -13.18 4.83
N ARG A 120 10.44 -12.86 4.99
CA ARG A 120 9.51 -13.60 5.87
C ARG A 120 8.81 -14.76 5.15
N GLY A 121 9.10 -14.98 3.87
CA GLY A 121 8.57 -16.10 3.10
C GLY A 121 7.32 -15.81 2.29
N TYR A 122 6.93 -14.55 2.13
CA TYR A 122 5.78 -14.21 1.31
C TYR A 122 6.17 -14.12 -0.17
N HIS A 123 5.28 -14.53 -1.04
CA HIS A 123 5.39 -14.31 -2.47
C HIS A 123 4.73 -12.98 -2.82
N ILE A 124 5.52 -12.05 -3.31
CA ILE A 124 5.04 -10.69 -3.57
C ILE A 124 5.20 -10.37 -5.05
N THR A 125 4.11 -9.97 -5.68
CA THR A 125 4.10 -9.50 -7.05
C THR A 125 3.92 -7.99 -7.03
N VAL A 126 4.80 -7.27 -7.69
CA VAL A 126 4.69 -5.81 -7.81
C VAL A 126 3.81 -5.50 -9.00
N ALA A 127 2.74 -4.75 -8.78
CA ALA A 127 1.82 -4.39 -9.86
C ALA A 127 2.51 -3.36 -10.77
N GLU A 128 2.71 -3.72 -12.02
CA GLU A 128 3.32 -2.83 -13.00
C GLU A 128 2.47 -1.59 -13.18
N ASP A 129 3.11 -0.41 -13.12
CA ASP A 129 2.47 0.91 -13.26
C ASP A 129 1.47 1.28 -12.16
N ALA A 130 1.21 0.42 -11.20
CA ALA A 130 0.30 0.72 -10.09
C ALA A 130 1.06 1.11 -8.82
N HIS A 131 2.24 1.68 -8.96
CA HIS A 131 2.99 2.27 -7.87
C HIS A 131 3.63 3.57 -8.35
N THR A 132 3.89 4.48 -7.41
CA THR A 132 4.39 5.80 -7.78
C THR A 132 5.31 6.36 -6.69
N THR A 133 6.07 7.39 -7.07
CA THR A 133 6.92 8.13 -6.15
C THR A 133 7.06 9.57 -6.66
N ALA A 134 7.69 10.42 -5.86
CA ALA A 134 8.01 11.77 -6.29
C ALA A 134 9.30 11.74 -7.11
N ASN A 135 9.46 12.71 -8.02
CA ASN A 135 10.73 12.88 -8.72
C ASN A 135 11.82 13.26 -7.72
N ARG A 136 13.00 12.69 -7.92
CA ARG A 136 14.16 12.97 -7.08
C ARG A 136 15.32 13.39 -7.96
N PRO A 137 16.21 14.28 -7.50
CA PRO A 137 17.31 14.76 -8.35
C PRO A 137 18.21 13.67 -8.92
N ALA A 138 18.35 12.56 -8.23
CA ALA A 138 19.21 11.45 -8.66
C ALA A 138 18.43 10.33 -9.35
N ALA A 139 17.14 10.47 -9.57
CA ALA A 139 16.29 9.41 -10.07
C ALA A 139 15.55 9.77 -11.36
N ASP A 140 16.04 10.73 -12.07
CA ASP A 140 15.45 11.19 -13.34
C ASP A 140 15.51 10.15 -14.44
#